data_c23d2ce7bc3288fe764887b7e7bc7a1b
#
_entry.id   c23d2ce7bc3288fe764887b7e7bc7a1b
#
_cell.length_a   1.000
_cell.length_b   1.000
_cell.length_c   1.000
_cell.angle_alpha   90.00
_cell.angle_beta   90.00
_cell.angle_gamma   90.00
#
_symmetry.space_group_name_H-M   'P 1'
#
loop_
_entity.id
_entity.type
_entity.pdbx_description
1 polymer ?
#
loop_
_entity_poly.entity_id
_entity_poly.type
_entity_poly.pdbx_seq_one_letter_code
_entity_poly.pdbx_strand_id
1 'polypeptide(L)'
;MENTEANRQKWRNLLFTTPGINQYVSGAILFEETLFQNDPDGKPFVDVMKEKSIIPGIKVDTGLIPLYNGGPGEKWCRGLDTLAERCEKYYAQGARFAKWRTALQIDVEAGCPTDLAIEVAAQDLARYARICQASWGPVSPIS
;
A
#
# COMPACT_ATOMS: atom_id res chain seq x y z
N MET A 1 -17.95 -0.66 -17.18
CA MET A 1 -18.34 0.22 -16.06
C MET A 1 -17.36 1.39 -16.03
N GLU A 2 -17.86 2.61 -15.97
CA GLU A 2 -17.02 3.82 -15.92
C GLU A 2 -16.24 3.88 -14.59
N ASN A 3 -14.99 4.36 -14.66
CA ASN A 3 -14.11 4.44 -13.46
C ASN A 3 -14.40 5.72 -12.65
N THR A 4 -15.55 5.75 -11.99
CA THR A 4 -15.96 6.82 -11.07
C THR A 4 -15.76 6.41 -9.63
N GLU A 5 -15.69 7.37 -8.70
CA GLU A 5 -15.60 7.10 -7.27
C GLU A 5 -16.79 6.24 -6.78
N ALA A 6 -18.00 6.56 -7.19
CA ALA A 6 -19.21 5.81 -6.85
C ALA A 6 -19.17 4.36 -7.33
N ASN A 7 -18.64 4.11 -8.54
CA ASN A 7 -18.52 2.75 -9.05
C ASN A 7 -17.39 1.98 -8.33
N ARG A 8 -16.28 2.64 -7.97
CA ARG A 8 -15.25 2.04 -7.13
C ARG A 8 -15.78 1.70 -5.74
N GLN A 9 -16.60 2.58 -5.13
CA GLN A 9 -17.25 2.32 -3.85
C GLN A 9 -18.14 1.07 -3.91
N LYS A 10 -19.02 0.97 -4.91
CA LYS A 10 -19.88 -0.21 -5.11
C LYS A 10 -19.07 -1.49 -5.25
N TRP A 11 -17.99 -1.45 -6.02
CA TRP A 11 -17.11 -2.61 -6.21
C TRP A 11 -16.43 -3.03 -4.91
N ARG A 12 -15.92 -2.07 -4.13
CA ARG A 12 -15.31 -2.31 -2.82
C ARG A 12 -16.33 -2.88 -1.83
N ASN A 13 -17.53 -2.31 -1.81
CA ASN A 13 -18.61 -2.80 -0.97
C ASN A 13 -18.95 -4.24 -1.29
N LEU A 14 -19.10 -4.60 -2.57
CA LEU A 14 -19.33 -5.97 -2.99
C LEU A 14 -18.27 -6.93 -2.43
N LEU A 15 -16.99 -6.57 -2.53
CA LEU A 15 -15.89 -7.41 -2.05
C LEU A 15 -15.94 -7.56 -0.51
N PHE A 16 -16.00 -6.44 0.22
CA PHE A 16 -15.92 -6.46 1.68
C PHE A 16 -17.19 -7.02 2.36
N THR A 17 -18.33 -6.96 1.71
CA THR A 17 -19.59 -7.50 2.25
C THR A 17 -19.89 -8.95 1.83
N THR A 18 -19.10 -9.52 0.92
CA THR A 18 -19.26 -10.90 0.48
C THR A 18 -19.37 -11.86 1.67
N PRO A 19 -20.42 -12.68 1.75
CA PRO A 19 -20.56 -13.67 2.82
C PRO A 19 -19.38 -14.64 2.87
N GLY A 20 -18.84 -14.89 4.06
CA GLY A 20 -17.77 -15.87 4.27
C GLY A 20 -16.39 -15.46 3.77
N ILE A 21 -16.20 -14.23 3.26
CA ILE A 21 -14.88 -13.77 2.74
C ILE A 21 -13.77 -13.88 3.79
N ASN A 22 -14.10 -13.68 5.06
CA ASN A 22 -13.15 -13.76 6.18
C ASN A 22 -12.60 -15.18 6.42
N GLN A 23 -13.15 -16.19 5.82
CA GLN A 23 -12.59 -17.55 5.84
C GLN A 23 -11.36 -17.68 4.92
N TYR A 24 -11.19 -16.75 3.96
CA TYR A 24 -10.17 -16.82 2.93
C TYR A 24 -9.22 -15.60 2.96
N VAL A 25 -9.65 -14.49 3.57
CA VAL A 25 -8.93 -13.22 3.55
C VAL A 25 -8.68 -12.74 4.98
N SER A 26 -7.42 -12.73 5.40
CA SER A 26 -7.00 -12.24 6.73
C SER A 26 -6.84 -10.73 6.79
N GLY A 27 -6.51 -10.09 5.68
CA GLY A 27 -6.32 -8.64 5.57
C GLY A 27 -6.40 -8.17 4.14
N ALA A 28 -6.64 -6.88 3.93
CA ALA A 28 -6.67 -6.29 2.60
C ALA A 28 -5.91 -4.97 2.56
N ILE A 29 -5.07 -4.82 1.51
CA ILE A 29 -4.30 -3.61 1.26
C ILE A 29 -5.19 -2.61 0.52
N LEU A 30 -5.50 -1.51 1.17
CA LEU A 30 -6.37 -0.48 0.64
C LEU A 30 -5.57 0.60 -0.09
N PHE A 31 -6.21 1.24 -1.05
CA PHE A 31 -5.82 2.53 -1.56
C PHE A 31 -6.29 3.64 -0.59
N GLU A 32 -5.65 4.78 -0.57
CA GLU A 32 -5.96 5.86 0.37
C GLU A 32 -7.44 6.27 0.32
N GLU A 33 -8.00 6.45 -0.87
CA GLU A 33 -9.44 6.73 -1.06
C GLU A 33 -10.31 5.71 -0.31
N THR A 34 -9.98 4.42 -0.41
CA THR A 34 -10.77 3.34 0.21
C THR A 34 -10.65 3.34 1.73
N LEU A 35 -9.47 3.68 2.26
CA LEU A 35 -9.24 3.74 3.70
C LEU A 35 -10.15 4.78 4.39
N PHE A 36 -10.42 5.89 3.69
CA PHE A 36 -11.26 6.98 4.20
C PHE A 36 -12.70 6.96 3.67
N GLN A 37 -13.05 6.01 2.80
CA GLN A 37 -14.37 5.90 2.18
C GLN A 37 -15.33 5.10 3.05
N ASN A 38 -16.59 5.48 2.99
CA ASN A 38 -17.68 4.72 3.61
C ASN A 38 -18.33 3.77 2.60
N ASP A 39 -19.05 2.80 3.12
CA ASP A 39 -19.98 1.99 2.34
C ASP A 39 -21.21 2.80 1.93
N PRO A 40 -22.13 2.26 1.13
CA PRO A 40 -23.36 2.96 0.74
C PRO A 40 -24.29 3.35 1.90
N ASP A 41 -24.17 2.69 3.04
CA ASP A 41 -24.98 2.95 4.25
C ASP A 41 -24.31 3.97 5.19
N GLY A 42 -23.15 4.50 4.80
CA GLY A 42 -22.41 5.53 5.53
C GLY A 42 -21.41 4.99 6.57
N LYS A 43 -21.18 3.69 6.62
CA LYS A 43 -20.23 3.05 7.53
C LYS A 43 -18.82 3.03 6.92
N PRO A 44 -17.75 3.42 7.66
CA PRO A 44 -16.40 3.32 7.16
C PRO A 44 -16.02 1.89 6.73
N PHE A 45 -15.41 1.73 5.55
CA PHE A 45 -14.97 0.41 5.08
C PHE A 45 -14.02 -0.29 6.06
N VAL A 46 -13.20 0.47 6.77
CA VAL A 46 -12.33 -0.10 7.81
C VAL A 46 -13.11 -0.78 8.93
N ASP A 47 -14.28 -0.27 9.28
CA ASP A 47 -15.13 -0.87 10.31
C ASP A 47 -15.89 -2.08 9.77
N VAL A 48 -16.36 -2.03 8.52
CA VAL A 48 -16.93 -3.20 7.81
C VAL A 48 -15.93 -4.36 7.78
N MET A 49 -14.65 -4.07 7.51
CA MET A 49 -13.58 -5.07 7.50
C MET A 49 -13.31 -5.64 8.90
N LYS A 50 -13.19 -4.78 9.91
CA LYS A 50 -12.93 -5.19 11.30
C LYS A 50 -14.02 -6.11 11.84
N GLU A 51 -15.29 -5.83 11.58
CA GLU A 51 -16.41 -6.69 11.98
C GLU A 51 -16.34 -8.10 11.40
N LYS A 52 -15.69 -8.22 10.25
CA LYS A 52 -15.41 -9.52 9.61
C LYS A 52 -14.05 -10.09 9.98
N SER A 53 -13.36 -9.50 10.95
CA SER A 53 -11.99 -9.91 11.33
C SER A 53 -10.98 -9.83 10.18
N ILE A 54 -11.20 -8.93 9.21
CA ILE A 54 -10.27 -8.65 8.12
C ILE A 54 -9.44 -7.42 8.51
N ILE A 55 -8.12 -7.56 8.54
CA ILE A 55 -7.21 -6.49 8.97
C ILE A 55 -7.06 -5.46 7.83
N PRO A 56 -7.36 -4.16 8.06
CA PRO A 56 -7.11 -3.14 7.07
C PRO A 56 -5.61 -2.83 6.94
N GLY A 57 -5.10 -2.88 5.73
CA GLY A 57 -3.76 -2.43 5.36
C GLY A 57 -3.81 -1.27 4.39
N ILE A 58 -2.69 -0.59 4.18
CA ILE A 58 -2.60 0.59 3.33
C ILE A 58 -1.39 0.54 2.40
N LYS A 59 -1.62 0.85 1.12
CA LYS A 59 -0.55 1.12 0.15
C LYS A 59 -0.01 2.53 0.39
N VAL A 60 1.24 2.63 0.83
CA VAL A 60 1.84 3.90 1.24
C VAL A 60 2.78 4.51 0.19
N ASP A 61 3.20 3.74 -0.82
CA ASP A 61 3.97 4.30 -1.94
C ASP A 61 3.12 5.26 -2.80
N THR A 62 3.75 6.28 -3.37
CA THR A 62 3.11 7.27 -4.24
C THR A 62 3.46 7.08 -5.72
N GLY A 63 3.96 5.91 -6.08
CA GLY A 63 4.20 5.50 -7.45
C GLY A 63 5.66 5.40 -7.86
N LEU A 64 5.89 4.77 -8.99
CA LEU A 64 7.21 4.56 -9.58
C LEU A 64 7.55 5.69 -10.56
N ILE A 65 8.78 6.14 -10.53
CA ILE A 65 9.36 7.09 -11.50
C ILE A 65 10.68 6.56 -12.04
N PRO A 66 11.17 7.04 -13.20
CA PRO A 66 12.45 6.61 -13.75
C PRO A 66 13.60 6.85 -12.76
N LEU A 67 14.50 5.89 -12.67
CA LEU A 67 15.75 6.02 -11.93
C LEU A 67 16.80 6.69 -12.83
N TYR A 68 17.14 7.94 -12.53
CA TYR A 68 18.16 8.66 -13.29
C TYR A 68 19.53 8.02 -13.06
N ASN A 69 20.30 7.86 -14.12
CA ASN A 69 21.59 7.15 -14.18
C ASN A 69 21.49 5.63 -13.87
N GLY A 70 20.29 5.08 -13.81
CA GLY A 70 20.06 3.64 -13.83
C GLY A 70 20.08 3.06 -15.23
N GLY A 71 19.92 1.77 -15.35
CA GLY A 71 19.78 1.06 -16.62
C GLY A 71 18.44 1.29 -17.31
N PRO A 72 18.27 0.76 -18.53
CA PRO A 72 17.03 0.92 -19.30
C PRO A 72 15.81 0.42 -18.55
N GLY A 73 14.80 1.27 -18.38
CA GLY A 73 13.54 0.93 -17.75
C GLY A 73 13.56 0.85 -16.22
N GLU A 74 14.70 1.04 -15.58
CA GLU A 74 14.80 1.04 -14.12
C GLU A 74 14.04 2.21 -13.48
N LYS A 75 13.42 1.92 -12.35
CA LYS A 75 12.55 2.85 -11.62
C LYS A 75 12.83 2.79 -10.12
N TRP A 76 12.50 3.87 -9.43
CA TRP A 76 12.46 3.91 -7.98
C TRP A 76 11.09 4.35 -7.47
N CYS A 77 10.83 4.19 -6.19
CA CYS A 77 9.50 4.41 -5.64
C CYS A 77 9.46 5.65 -4.76
N ARG A 78 8.48 6.52 -5.00
CA ARG A 78 8.26 7.74 -4.22
C ARG A 78 7.38 7.51 -3.01
N GLY A 79 7.45 8.44 -2.04
CA GLY A 79 6.49 8.51 -0.93
C GLY A 79 7.12 8.49 0.45
N LEU A 80 8.44 8.47 0.58
CA LEU A 80 9.13 8.46 1.88
C LEU A 80 9.06 9.81 2.61
N ASP A 81 9.09 10.93 1.86
CA ASP A 81 9.25 12.27 2.44
C ASP A 81 8.12 12.69 3.37
N THR A 82 6.90 12.19 3.13
CA THR A 82 5.71 12.49 3.95
C THR A 82 5.17 11.24 4.65
N LEU A 83 5.96 10.17 4.70
CA LEU A 83 5.44 8.88 5.14
C LEU A 83 5.07 8.87 6.63
N ALA A 84 5.84 9.54 7.48
CA ALA A 84 5.59 9.57 8.92
C ALA A 84 4.23 10.17 9.25
N GLU A 85 3.96 11.37 8.73
CA GLU A 85 2.68 12.07 8.96
C GLU A 85 1.49 11.31 8.36
N ARG A 86 1.70 10.67 7.21
CA ARG A 86 0.66 9.83 6.59
C ARG A 86 0.41 8.57 7.40
N CYS A 87 1.44 7.94 7.92
CA CYS A 87 1.32 6.74 8.75
C CYS A 87 0.49 7.01 10.01
N GLU A 88 0.69 8.13 10.68
CA GLU A 88 -0.11 8.52 11.85
C GLU A 88 -1.60 8.63 11.50
N LYS A 89 -1.91 9.31 10.40
CA LYS A 89 -3.30 9.46 9.90
C LYS A 89 -3.92 8.12 9.53
N TYR A 90 -3.17 7.25 8.86
CA TYR A 90 -3.66 5.94 8.43
C TYR A 90 -3.92 5.01 9.63
N TYR A 91 -3.03 5.05 10.62
CA TYR A 91 -3.22 4.29 11.84
C TYR A 91 -4.45 4.75 12.63
N ALA A 92 -4.63 6.06 12.78
CA ALA A 92 -5.81 6.65 13.42
C ALA A 92 -7.10 6.25 12.70
N GLN A 93 -7.09 6.17 11.35
CA GLN A 93 -8.23 5.72 10.55
C GLN A 93 -8.51 4.22 10.68
N GLY A 94 -7.53 3.41 11.10
CA GLY A 94 -7.73 1.99 11.34
C GLY A 94 -6.82 1.04 10.57
N ALA A 95 -5.89 1.54 9.77
CA ALA A 95 -4.88 0.70 9.14
C ALA A 95 -3.95 0.06 10.18
N ARG A 96 -3.55 -1.20 9.94
CA ARG A 96 -2.72 -1.99 10.87
C ARG A 96 -1.50 -2.61 10.21
N PHE A 97 -1.36 -2.51 8.91
CA PHE A 97 -0.13 -2.84 8.19
C PHE A 97 0.02 -1.95 6.96
N ALA A 98 1.25 -1.75 6.54
CA ALA A 98 1.60 -0.94 5.38
C ALA A 98 2.19 -1.82 4.27
N LYS A 99 1.93 -1.43 3.02
CA LYS A 99 2.54 -2.05 1.85
C LYS A 99 3.30 -1.00 1.05
N TRP A 100 4.56 -1.30 0.78
CA TRP A 100 5.42 -0.58 -0.16
C TRP A 100 5.62 -1.40 -1.43
N ARG A 101 5.92 -0.77 -2.54
CA ARG A 101 6.28 -1.48 -3.77
C ARG A 101 7.68 -1.08 -4.22
N THR A 102 8.56 -2.05 -4.33
CA THR A 102 9.82 -1.94 -5.06
C THR A 102 9.70 -2.75 -6.35
N ALA A 103 10.23 -2.21 -7.45
CA ALA A 103 10.24 -2.90 -8.74
C ALA A 103 11.66 -2.82 -9.32
N LEU A 104 12.27 -3.98 -9.54
CA LEU A 104 13.55 -4.11 -10.21
C LEU A 104 13.32 -4.56 -11.66
N GLN A 105 14.04 -3.92 -12.58
CA GLN A 105 14.12 -4.38 -13.96
C GLN A 105 15.10 -5.55 -14.01
N ILE A 106 14.71 -6.66 -14.62
CA ILE A 106 15.59 -7.81 -14.83
C ILE A 106 15.84 -7.93 -16.33
N ASP A 107 17.05 -7.60 -16.74
CA ASP A 107 17.52 -7.67 -18.13
C ASP A 107 19.03 -7.88 -18.12
N VAL A 108 19.45 -9.13 -18.32
CA VAL A 108 20.85 -9.53 -18.22
C VAL A 108 21.70 -8.89 -19.34
N GLU A 109 21.13 -8.74 -20.53
CA GLU A 109 21.84 -8.14 -21.67
C GLU A 109 22.09 -6.65 -21.45
N ALA A 110 21.14 -5.96 -20.82
CA ALA A 110 21.26 -4.56 -20.45
C ALA A 110 22.00 -4.33 -19.11
N GLY A 111 22.43 -5.37 -18.42
CA GLY A 111 23.08 -5.28 -17.11
C GLY A 111 22.13 -4.81 -15.98
N CYS A 112 20.86 -5.14 -16.09
CA CYS A 112 19.85 -4.80 -15.08
C CYS A 112 19.46 -6.03 -14.22
N PRO A 113 19.24 -5.83 -12.88
CA PRO A 113 19.30 -4.55 -12.18
C PRO A 113 20.74 -4.04 -12.01
N THR A 114 20.90 -2.71 -12.13
CA THR A 114 22.19 -2.06 -11.82
C THR A 114 22.43 -2.03 -10.30
N ASP A 115 23.68 -1.89 -9.88
CA ASP A 115 24.04 -1.73 -8.46
C ASP A 115 23.30 -0.53 -7.84
N LEU A 116 23.17 0.56 -8.60
CA LEU A 116 22.40 1.74 -8.17
C LEU A 116 20.93 1.40 -7.87
N ALA A 117 20.29 0.64 -8.73
CA ALA A 117 18.89 0.26 -8.53
C ALA A 117 18.72 -0.64 -7.31
N ILE A 118 19.65 -1.56 -7.08
CA ILE A 118 19.65 -2.44 -5.90
C ILE A 118 19.86 -1.62 -4.63
N GLU A 119 20.82 -0.71 -4.61
CA GLU A 119 21.12 0.14 -3.44
C GLU A 119 19.92 1.04 -3.09
N VAL A 120 19.36 1.75 -4.07
CA VAL A 120 18.19 2.61 -3.87
C VAL A 120 17.01 1.80 -3.34
N ALA A 121 16.74 0.63 -3.92
CA ALA A 121 15.65 -0.24 -3.48
C ALA A 121 15.84 -0.70 -2.02
N ALA A 122 17.05 -1.11 -1.65
CA ALA A 122 17.36 -1.56 -0.30
C ALA A 122 17.23 -0.42 0.73
N GLN A 123 17.74 0.77 0.41
CA GLN A 123 17.63 1.95 1.28
C GLN A 123 16.18 2.39 1.46
N ASP A 124 15.41 2.43 0.38
CA ASP A 124 13.99 2.81 0.43
C ASP A 124 13.18 1.84 1.29
N LEU A 125 13.40 0.52 1.13
CA LEU A 125 12.74 -0.49 1.94
C LEU A 125 13.11 -0.38 3.43
N ALA A 126 14.37 -0.15 3.74
CA ALA A 126 14.83 0.03 5.11
C ALA A 126 14.22 1.28 5.77
N ARG A 127 14.19 2.41 5.06
CA ARG A 127 13.58 3.67 5.53
C ARG A 127 12.08 3.50 5.72
N TYR A 128 11.39 2.94 4.73
CA TYR A 128 9.96 2.64 4.82
C TYR A 128 9.63 1.80 6.05
N ALA A 129 10.34 0.70 6.25
CA ALA A 129 10.12 -0.19 7.40
C ALA A 129 10.31 0.55 8.73
N ARG A 130 11.40 1.30 8.87
CA ARG A 130 11.70 2.06 10.10
C ARG A 130 10.67 3.15 10.39
N ILE A 131 10.21 3.88 9.38
CA ILE A 131 9.18 4.92 9.54
C ILE A 131 7.86 4.27 9.99
N CYS A 132 7.41 3.22 9.33
CA CYS A 132 6.18 2.53 9.70
C CYS A 132 6.25 1.95 11.12
N GLN A 133 7.35 1.31 11.50
CA GLN A 133 7.54 0.78 12.84
C GLN A 133 7.56 1.86 13.93
N ALA A 134 8.20 3.00 13.65
CA ALA A 134 8.24 4.11 14.58
C ALA A 134 6.87 4.77 14.78
N SER A 135 6.07 4.87 13.70
CA SER A 135 4.76 5.53 13.74
C SER A 135 3.64 4.65 14.31
N TRP A 136 3.74 3.32 14.18
CA TRP A 136 2.64 2.40 14.51
C TRP A 136 2.98 1.40 15.61
N GLY A 137 4.21 1.41 16.14
CA GLY A 137 4.72 0.37 17.04
C GLY A 137 5.10 -0.91 16.29
N PRO A 138 5.08 -2.09 16.91
CA PRO A 138 5.51 -3.34 16.28
C PRO A 138 4.50 -3.81 15.21
N VAL A 139 4.53 -3.17 14.04
CA VAL A 139 3.72 -3.52 12.86
C VAL A 139 4.60 -4.29 11.87
N SER A 140 4.00 -5.22 11.13
CA SER A 140 4.69 -5.88 10.01
C SER A 140 4.60 -5.02 8.76
N PRO A 141 5.69 -4.39 8.30
CA PRO A 141 5.74 -3.85 6.96
C PRO A 141 5.74 -5.00 5.94
N ILE A 142 4.95 -4.86 4.87
CA ILE A 142 4.91 -5.81 3.75
C ILE A 142 5.48 -5.10 2.52
N SER A 143 6.48 -5.69 1.91
CA SER A 143 7.10 -5.25 0.65
C SER A 143 6.76 -6.17 -0.50
#